data_71ac97586f7cb002e4fab6bba35e8d00
#
_entry.id   71ac97586f7cb002e4fab6bba35e8d00
#
_cell.length_a   1.000
_cell.length_b   1.000
_cell.length_c   1.000
_cell.angle_alpha   90.00
_cell.angle_beta   90.00
_cell.angle_gamma   90.00
#
_symmetry.space_group_name_H-M   'P 1'
#
loop_
_entity.id
_entity.type
_entity.pdbx_description
1 polymer ?
#
loop_
_entity_poly.entity_id
_entity_poly.type
_entity_poly.pdbx_seq_one_letter_code
_entity_poly.pdbx_strand_id
1 'polypeptide(L)'
;MFQSDLLKGKVIFITGGGTGLGRSMTQRFLELEAKVIIASRKMDTLQKTAAELSEATGGEVLPIALDVRDYKAVVEALAESLKHFGSVDILLNNAAGNFVSPTEALSHKAFDVITDIVLKGSYNTTLAFGKHWIKTRQSARILNIVTTYATTGSGYVVPSSIAKAGVQTLTKSLAVEWAKYGITMNAIAPGPFPTEGAWDRLLPPGLEKKFIDRIPLKRVGEHIELANLAAYLVSDQSQYINGEVITIDGGEWLKGAGEFNFLDVLSPAEWKAMELQVRKANKK
;
A
#
# COMPACT_ATOMS: atom_id res chain seq x y z
N MET A 1 14.38 1.13 -16.11
CA MET A 1 14.95 0.89 -14.79
C MET A 1 14.99 -0.61 -14.47
N PHE A 2 13.89 -1.35 -14.65
CA PHE A 2 13.86 -2.80 -14.47
C PHE A 2 14.02 -3.51 -15.82
N GLN A 3 14.57 -4.72 -15.79
CA GLN A 3 14.47 -5.64 -16.91
C GLN A 3 12.99 -5.98 -17.14
N SER A 4 12.59 -6.15 -18.40
CA SER A 4 11.18 -6.40 -18.75
C SER A 4 10.63 -7.71 -18.15
N ASP A 5 11.50 -8.66 -17.86
CA ASP A 5 11.21 -9.98 -17.32
C ASP A 5 11.41 -10.11 -15.80
N LEU A 6 11.46 -8.97 -15.07
CA LEU A 6 11.75 -8.94 -13.61
C LEU A 6 10.86 -9.88 -12.80
N LEU A 7 9.59 -10.02 -13.18
CA LEU A 7 8.59 -10.84 -12.48
C LEU A 7 8.14 -12.07 -13.30
N LYS A 8 8.90 -12.43 -14.32
CA LYS A 8 8.60 -13.57 -15.18
C LYS A 8 8.42 -14.86 -14.37
N GLY A 9 7.32 -15.54 -14.64
CA GLY A 9 6.96 -16.79 -13.96
C GLY A 9 6.39 -16.62 -12.56
N LYS A 10 6.31 -15.40 -12.00
CA LYS A 10 5.66 -15.13 -10.71
C LYS A 10 4.14 -15.03 -10.88
N VAL A 11 3.43 -15.63 -9.94
CA VAL A 11 1.96 -15.52 -9.82
C VAL A 11 1.64 -14.67 -8.59
N ILE A 12 0.94 -13.56 -8.82
CA ILE A 12 0.67 -12.53 -7.80
C ILE A 12 -0.83 -12.43 -7.53
N PHE A 13 -1.24 -12.61 -6.28
CA PHE A 13 -2.62 -12.39 -5.83
C PHE A 13 -2.75 -10.99 -5.21
N ILE A 14 -3.67 -10.17 -5.74
CA ILE A 14 -3.86 -8.78 -5.29
C ILE A 14 -5.29 -8.58 -4.79
N THR A 15 -5.46 -8.25 -3.53
CA THR A 15 -6.75 -7.80 -3.01
C THR A 15 -6.99 -6.34 -3.38
N GLY A 16 -8.19 -6.02 -3.89
CA GLY A 16 -8.49 -4.68 -4.40
C GLY A 16 -7.74 -4.33 -5.70
N GLY A 17 -7.35 -5.33 -6.49
CA GLY A 17 -6.55 -5.14 -7.72
C GLY A 17 -7.30 -4.54 -8.91
N GLY A 18 -8.63 -4.37 -8.82
CA GLY A 18 -9.46 -3.90 -9.95
C GLY A 18 -9.54 -2.38 -10.12
N THR A 19 -9.10 -1.57 -9.16
CA THR A 19 -9.22 -0.10 -9.22
C THR A 19 -8.04 0.60 -8.52
N GLY A 20 -7.88 1.89 -8.77
CA GLY A 20 -6.93 2.76 -8.07
C GLY A 20 -5.50 2.20 -8.08
N LEU A 21 -4.83 2.29 -6.93
CA LEU A 21 -3.44 1.82 -6.78
C LEU A 21 -3.28 0.33 -7.06
N GLY A 22 -4.28 -0.49 -6.68
CA GLY A 22 -4.29 -1.93 -6.97
C GLY A 22 -4.24 -2.20 -8.48
N ARG A 23 -5.05 -1.49 -9.28
CA ARG A 23 -5.05 -1.59 -10.74
C ARG A 23 -3.70 -1.17 -11.34
N SER A 24 -3.13 -0.09 -10.84
CA SER A 24 -1.84 0.41 -11.34
C SER A 24 -0.68 -0.56 -11.01
N MET A 25 -0.69 -1.16 -9.82
CA MET A 25 0.27 -2.22 -9.49
C MET A 25 0.05 -3.48 -10.34
N THR A 26 -1.21 -3.88 -10.57
CA THR A 26 -1.56 -4.99 -11.46
C THR A 26 -0.99 -4.76 -12.85
N GLN A 27 -1.24 -3.60 -13.45
CA GLN A 27 -0.69 -3.24 -14.76
C GLN A 27 0.83 -3.37 -14.79
N ARG A 28 1.51 -2.78 -13.80
CA ARG A 28 2.97 -2.81 -13.74
C ARG A 28 3.53 -4.22 -13.62
N PHE A 29 2.89 -5.08 -12.85
CA PHE A 29 3.34 -6.47 -12.71
C PHE A 29 3.18 -7.26 -14.01
N LEU A 30 2.10 -7.03 -14.75
CA LEU A 30 1.89 -7.62 -16.08
C LEU A 30 2.95 -7.14 -17.09
N GLU A 31 3.28 -5.84 -17.09
CA GLU A 31 4.35 -5.27 -17.92
C GLU A 31 5.73 -5.88 -17.59
N LEU A 32 5.89 -6.47 -16.41
CA LEU A 32 7.10 -7.16 -15.95
C LEU A 32 6.98 -8.70 -16.04
N GLU A 33 6.04 -9.19 -16.85
CA GLU A 33 5.80 -10.60 -17.18
C GLU A 33 5.29 -11.48 -16.01
N ALA A 34 4.68 -10.87 -14.97
CA ALA A 34 3.95 -11.66 -13.97
C ALA A 34 2.58 -12.10 -14.50
N LYS A 35 2.02 -13.16 -13.90
CA LYS A 35 0.60 -13.52 -13.97
C LYS A 35 -0.09 -12.98 -12.73
N VAL A 36 -1.28 -12.40 -12.88
CA VAL A 36 -1.92 -11.69 -11.77
C VAL A 36 -3.35 -12.17 -11.53
N ILE A 37 -3.67 -12.42 -10.26
CA ILE A 37 -5.03 -12.60 -9.77
C ILE A 37 -5.48 -11.28 -9.14
N ILE A 38 -6.60 -10.72 -9.59
CA ILE A 38 -7.22 -9.55 -8.99
C ILE A 38 -8.50 -9.94 -8.27
N ALA A 39 -8.60 -9.57 -6.99
CA ALA A 39 -9.73 -9.98 -6.15
C ALA A 39 -10.41 -8.77 -5.51
N SER A 40 -11.74 -8.70 -5.63
CA SER A 40 -12.60 -7.73 -4.94
C SER A 40 -14.05 -8.22 -4.96
N ARG A 41 -14.96 -7.48 -4.30
CA ARG A 41 -16.37 -7.87 -4.21
C ARG A 41 -17.17 -7.73 -5.51
N LYS A 42 -16.75 -6.88 -6.45
CA LYS A 42 -17.50 -6.53 -7.67
C LYS A 42 -16.91 -7.23 -8.89
N MET A 43 -17.48 -8.38 -9.27
CA MET A 43 -17.00 -9.17 -10.40
C MET A 43 -17.00 -8.37 -11.71
N ASP A 44 -18.05 -7.61 -12.00
CA ASP A 44 -18.13 -6.83 -13.26
C ASP A 44 -16.95 -5.85 -13.42
N THR A 45 -16.58 -5.17 -12.32
CA THR A 45 -15.42 -4.27 -12.30
C THR A 45 -14.12 -5.05 -12.55
N LEU A 46 -13.98 -6.23 -11.92
CA LEU A 46 -12.79 -7.07 -12.08
C LEU A 46 -12.66 -7.60 -13.51
N GLN A 47 -13.77 -8.10 -14.10
CA GLN A 47 -13.78 -8.61 -15.48
C GLN A 47 -13.40 -7.51 -16.48
N LYS A 48 -13.99 -6.32 -16.32
CA LYS A 48 -13.64 -5.17 -17.15
C LYS A 48 -12.15 -4.82 -17.04
N THR A 49 -11.64 -4.70 -15.82
CA THR A 49 -10.23 -4.39 -15.59
C THR A 49 -9.30 -5.48 -16.11
N ALA A 50 -9.66 -6.77 -15.92
CA ALA A 50 -8.87 -7.88 -16.42
C ALA A 50 -8.76 -7.84 -17.96
N ALA A 51 -9.89 -7.61 -18.67
CA ALA A 51 -9.90 -7.50 -20.12
C ALA A 51 -9.04 -6.33 -20.61
N GLU A 52 -9.23 -5.12 -20.05
CA GLU A 52 -8.47 -3.92 -20.40
C GLU A 52 -6.94 -4.11 -20.18
N LEU A 53 -6.55 -4.69 -19.04
CA LEU A 53 -5.14 -4.89 -18.73
C LEU A 53 -4.51 -6.01 -19.56
N SER A 54 -5.24 -7.10 -19.82
CA SER A 54 -4.74 -8.16 -20.71
C SER A 54 -4.57 -7.66 -22.14
N GLU A 55 -5.48 -6.83 -22.65
CA GLU A 55 -5.36 -6.21 -23.97
C GLU A 55 -4.16 -5.25 -24.03
N ALA A 56 -3.98 -4.42 -23.01
CA ALA A 56 -2.92 -3.40 -22.98
C ALA A 56 -1.51 -3.97 -22.79
N THR A 57 -1.37 -5.11 -22.09
CA THR A 57 -0.06 -5.66 -21.71
C THR A 57 0.27 -7.00 -22.36
N GLY A 58 -0.72 -7.69 -22.90
CA GLY A 58 -0.60 -9.09 -23.36
C GLY A 58 -0.48 -10.11 -22.20
N GLY A 59 -0.58 -9.65 -20.94
CA GLY A 59 -0.44 -10.48 -19.75
C GLY A 59 -1.73 -11.18 -19.33
N GLU A 60 -1.62 -12.19 -18.49
CA GLU A 60 -2.74 -13.03 -18.02
C GLU A 60 -3.27 -12.52 -16.67
N VAL A 61 -4.57 -12.19 -16.62
CA VAL A 61 -5.27 -11.70 -15.44
C VAL A 61 -6.46 -12.59 -15.11
N LEU A 62 -6.49 -13.14 -13.89
CA LEU A 62 -7.63 -13.90 -13.36
C LEU A 62 -8.46 -13.02 -12.40
N PRO A 63 -9.70 -12.67 -12.72
CA PRO A 63 -10.59 -11.97 -11.81
C PRO A 63 -11.30 -12.97 -10.85
N ILE A 64 -11.30 -12.69 -9.53
CA ILE A 64 -12.00 -13.49 -8.52
C ILE A 64 -12.87 -12.59 -7.65
N ALA A 65 -14.17 -12.91 -7.54
CA ALA A 65 -15.05 -12.21 -6.60
C ALA A 65 -14.73 -12.67 -5.16
N LEU A 66 -14.33 -11.72 -4.31
CA LEU A 66 -13.90 -12.02 -2.96
C LEU A 66 -14.26 -10.90 -1.97
N ASP A 67 -14.90 -11.26 -0.86
CA ASP A 67 -14.92 -10.45 0.33
C ASP A 67 -13.86 -10.94 1.31
N VAL A 68 -12.80 -10.16 1.52
CA VAL A 68 -11.67 -10.54 2.39
C VAL A 68 -12.05 -10.73 3.86
N ARG A 69 -13.24 -10.27 4.27
CA ARG A 69 -13.78 -10.46 5.62
C ARG A 69 -14.20 -11.91 5.89
N ASP A 70 -14.55 -12.64 4.83
CA ASP A 70 -14.93 -14.05 4.90
C ASP A 70 -13.71 -14.95 4.66
N TYR A 71 -13.24 -15.57 5.75
CA TYR A 71 -12.08 -16.46 5.70
C TYR A 71 -12.30 -17.69 4.79
N LYS A 72 -13.53 -18.22 4.75
CA LYS A 72 -13.85 -19.38 3.90
C LYS A 72 -13.76 -18.98 2.42
N ALA A 73 -14.32 -17.84 2.05
CA ALA A 73 -14.20 -17.30 0.69
C ALA A 73 -12.73 -17.03 0.30
N VAL A 74 -11.88 -16.59 1.23
CA VAL A 74 -10.44 -16.44 1.00
C VAL A 74 -9.78 -17.77 0.68
N VAL A 75 -10.11 -18.84 1.42
CA VAL A 75 -9.56 -20.19 1.16
C VAL A 75 -10.03 -20.72 -0.19
N GLU A 76 -11.29 -20.49 -0.56
CA GLU A 76 -11.85 -20.87 -1.86
C GLU A 76 -11.17 -20.10 -3.00
N ALA A 77 -10.94 -18.80 -2.85
CA ALA A 77 -10.22 -17.97 -3.82
C ALA A 77 -8.76 -18.42 -4.03
N LEU A 78 -8.08 -18.82 -2.95
CA LEU A 78 -6.74 -19.41 -3.06
C LEU A 78 -6.79 -20.74 -3.84
N ALA A 79 -7.76 -21.61 -3.54
CA ALA A 79 -7.90 -22.91 -4.22
C ALA A 79 -8.19 -22.73 -5.74
N GLU A 80 -9.03 -21.75 -6.10
CA GLU A 80 -9.30 -21.38 -7.50
C GLU A 80 -8.03 -20.86 -8.19
N SER A 81 -7.26 -19.99 -7.52
CA SER A 81 -5.99 -19.48 -8.03
C SER A 81 -4.98 -20.57 -8.30
N LEU A 82 -4.85 -21.54 -7.37
CA LEU A 82 -3.96 -22.69 -7.52
C LEU A 82 -4.41 -23.63 -8.64
N LYS A 83 -5.72 -23.84 -8.79
CA LYS A 83 -6.29 -24.64 -9.91
C LYS A 83 -5.97 -24.01 -11.27
N HIS A 84 -5.97 -22.67 -11.36
CA HIS A 84 -5.76 -21.94 -12.63
C HIS A 84 -4.28 -21.83 -13.00
N PHE A 85 -3.43 -21.41 -12.05
CA PHE A 85 -2.00 -21.11 -12.31
C PHE A 85 -1.02 -22.17 -11.77
N GLY A 86 -1.47 -23.11 -10.97
CA GLY A 86 -0.62 -24.13 -10.33
C GLY A 86 0.09 -23.66 -9.05
N SER A 87 0.40 -22.37 -8.94
CA SER A 87 1.04 -21.77 -7.76
C SER A 87 0.52 -20.35 -7.52
N VAL A 88 0.77 -19.81 -6.34
CA VAL A 88 0.75 -18.38 -6.03
C VAL A 88 2.01 -18.07 -5.25
N ASP A 89 2.83 -17.14 -5.72
CA ASP A 89 4.16 -16.85 -5.16
C ASP A 89 4.14 -15.61 -4.26
N ILE A 90 3.21 -14.69 -4.54
CA ILE A 90 3.15 -13.38 -3.91
C ILE A 90 1.72 -13.03 -3.54
N LEU A 91 1.52 -12.53 -2.32
CA LEU A 91 0.27 -11.93 -1.85
C LEU A 91 0.47 -10.44 -1.66
N LEU A 92 -0.38 -9.63 -2.30
CA LEU A 92 -0.44 -8.19 -2.10
C LEU A 92 -1.76 -7.82 -1.42
N ASN A 93 -1.70 -7.44 -0.15
CA ASN A 93 -2.82 -6.96 0.64
C ASN A 93 -3.00 -5.46 0.40
N ASN A 94 -3.90 -5.13 -0.52
CA ASN A 94 -4.20 -3.74 -0.88
C ASN A 94 -5.68 -3.38 -0.66
N ALA A 95 -6.58 -4.36 -0.49
CA ALA A 95 -7.98 -4.07 -0.21
C ALA A 95 -8.12 -3.16 1.03
N ALA A 96 -8.82 -2.05 0.86
CA ALA A 96 -9.01 -1.04 1.89
C ALA A 96 -10.37 -0.37 1.81
N GLY A 97 -10.74 0.33 2.87
CA GLY A 97 -11.83 1.28 2.95
C GLY A 97 -11.41 2.40 3.89
N ASN A 98 -11.87 3.61 3.61
CA ASN A 98 -11.66 4.76 4.49
C ASN A 98 -12.80 5.78 4.31
N PHE A 99 -13.02 6.56 5.34
CA PHE A 99 -13.85 7.77 5.31
C PHE A 99 -13.27 8.80 6.28
N VAL A 100 -13.49 10.06 5.98
CA VAL A 100 -13.07 11.19 6.84
C VAL A 100 -14.26 11.66 7.64
N SER A 101 -14.15 11.66 8.96
CA SER A 101 -15.20 12.15 9.87
C SER A 101 -14.63 12.50 11.23
N PRO A 102 -15.18 13.50 11.94
CA PRO A 102 -14.95 13.64 13.37
C PRO A 102 -15.33 12.34 14.09
N THR A 103 -14.49 11.87 15.01
CA THR A 103 -14.68 10.56 15.65
C THR A 103 -16.00 10.49 16.46
N GLU A 104 -16.40 11.57 17.12
CA GLU A 104 -17.64 11.68 17.87
C GLU A 104 -18.91 11.61 16.99
N ALA A 105 -18.77 11.83 15.68
CA ALA A 105 -19.86 11.70 14.71
C ALA A 105 -19.98 10.28 14.12
N LEU A 106 -19.02 9.40 14.40
CA LEU A 106 -19.04 8.03 13.90
C LEU A 106 -19.99 7.15 14.73
N SER A 107 -20.72 6.26 14.06
CA SER A 107 -21.36 5.15 14.75
C SER A 107 -20.32 4.12 15.20
N HIS A 108 -20.59 3.34 16.26
CA HIS A 108 -19.72 2.24 16.68
C HIS A 108 -19.47 1.21 15.55
N LYS A 109 -20.45 0.99 14.66
CA LYS A 109 -20.34 0.09 13.51
C LYS A 109 -19.35 0.60 12.43
N ALA A 110 -19.11 1.91 12.38
CA ALA A 110 -18.17 2.47 11.41
C ALA A 110 -16.74 1.96 11.66
N PHE A 111 -16.35 1.78 12.92
CA PHE A 111 -15.09 1.18 13.31
C PHE A 111 -15.00 -0.27 12.78
N ASP A 112 -16.01 -1.08 13.01
CA ASP A 112 -16.04 -2.50 12.61
C ASP A 112 -15.89 -2.65 11.10
N VAL A 113 -16.63 -1.82 10.31
CA VAL A 113 -16.55 -1.87 8.84
C VAL A 113 -15.13 -1.70 8.32
N ILE A 114 -14.39 -0.73 8.86
CA ILE A 114 -13.02 -0.44 8.40
C ILE A 114 -12.04 -1.49 8.92
N THR A 115 -12.13 -1.86 10.19
CA THR A 115 -11.23 -2.85 10.79
C THR A 115 -11.43 -4.24 10.19
N ASP A 116 -12.68 -4.62 9.90
CA ASP A 116 -12.98 -5.89 9.25
C ASP A 116 -12.40 -5.99 7.83
N ILE A 117 -12.48 -4.91 7.04
CA ILE A 117 -11.91 -4.91 5.68
C ILE A 117 -10.39 -4.85 5.74
N VAL A 118 -9.84 -3.89 6.47
CA VAL A 118 -8.41 -3.55 6.39
C VAL A 118 -7.56 -4.47 7.24
N LEU A 119 -7.89 -4.65 8.52
CA LEU A 119 -7.08 -5.44 9.44
C LEU A 119 -7.43 -6.93 9.35
N LYS A 120 -8.67 -7.28 9.61
CA LYS A 120 -9.12 -8.67 9.58
C LYS A 120 -9.01 -9.28 8.18
N GLY A 121 -9.34 -8.51 7.13
CA GLY A 121 -9.18 -8.95 5.74
C GLY A 121 -7.73 -9.25 5.40
N SER A 122 -6.79 -8.37 5.75
CA SER A 122 -5.35 -8.62 5.55
C SER A 122 -4.85 -9.81 6.38
N TYR A 123 -5.35 -9.98 7.61
CA TYR A 123 -5.03 -11.15 8.43
C TYR A 123 -5.57 -12.44 7.81
N ASN A 124 -6.82 -12.47 7.36
CA ASN A 124 -7.45 -13.64 6.75
C ASN A 124 -6.68 -14.12 5.51
N THR A 125 -6.36 -13.21 4.60
CA THR A 125 -5.60 -13.53 3.39
C THR A 125 -4.20 -14.01 3.73
N THR A 126 -3.49 -13.27 4.59
CA THR A 126 -2.15 -13.66 5.07
C THR A 126 -2.15 -15.03 5.71
N LEU A 127 -3.12 -15.33 6.57
CA LEU A 127 -3.21 -16.63 7.26
C LEU A 127 -3.49 -17.79 6.29
N ALA A 128 -4.44 -17.62 5.35
CA ALA A 128 -4.80 -18.66 4.39
C ALA A 128 -3.62 -19.00 3.47
N PHE A 129 -3.00 -17.98 2.87
CA PHE A 129 -1.87 -18.14 1.97
C PHE A 129 -0.63 -18.65 2.71
N GLY A 130 -0.32 -18.10 3.89
CA GLY A 130 0.81 -18.55 4.70
C GLY A 130 0.70 -20.02 5.13
N LYS A 131 -0.48 -20.48 5.57
CA LYS A 131 -0.71 -21.90 5.86
C LYS A 131 -0.46 -22.79 4.64
N HIS A 132 -0.87 -22.36 3.46
CA HIS A 132 -0.62 -23.09 2.22
C HIS A 132 0.88 -23.20 1.95
N TRP A 133 1.61 -22.07 1.91
CA TRP A 133 3.05 -22.04 1.62
C TRP A 133 3.88 -22.83 2.64
N ILE A 134 3.55 -22.72 3.93
CA ILE A 134 4.22 -23.48 4.98
C ILE A 134 4.00 -25.00 4.76
N LYS A 135 2.75 -25.40 4.48
CA LYS A 135 2.41 -26.81 4.21
C LYS A 135 3.12 -27.35 2.97
N THR A 136 3.23 -26.57 1.91
CA THR A 136 3.86 -26.98 0.65
C THR A 136 5.37 -26.70 0.60
N ARG A 137 5.93 -26.10 1.65
CA ARG A 137 7.34 -25.67 1.73
C ARG A 137 7.74 -24.75 0.59
N GLN A 138 6.81 -23.90 0.17
CA GLN A 138 7.02 -22.90 -0.87
C GLN A 138 7.51 -21.59 -0.25
N SER A 139 8.62 -21.04 -0.73
CA SER A 139 9.03 -19.68 -0.41
C SER A 139 8.08 -18.68 -1.07
N ALA A 140 7.76 -17.59 -0.37
CA ALA A 140 6.78 -16.63 -0.85
C ALA A 140 7.04 -15.21 -0.34
N ARG A 141 6.34 -14.24 -0.89
CA ARG A 141 6.41 -12.84 -0.45
C ARG A 141 5.03 -12.27 -0.16
N ILE A 142 4.96 -11.47 0.88
CA ILE A 142 3.76 -10.72 1.24
C ILE A 142 4.12 -9.23 1.21
N LEU A 143 3.32 -8.46 0.48
CA LEU A 143 3.41 -7.01 0.48
C LEU A 143 2.08 -6.42 0.97
N ASN A 144 2.15 -5.59 2.01
CA ASN A 144 1.00 -4.91 2.58
C ASN A 144 1.01 -3.43 2.19
N ILE A 145 -0.14 -2.88 1.80
CA ILE A 145 -0.30 -1.44 1.61
C ILE A 145 -0.88 -0.86 2.90
N VAL A 146 -0.05 -0.10 3.60
CA VAL A 146 -0.44 0.64 4.82
C VAL A 146 -0.60 2.13 4.50
N THR A 147 -0.15 3.03 5.34
CA THR A 147 -0.19 4.50 5.15
C THR A 147 0.74 5.15 6.16
N THR A 148 1.19 6.36 5.90
CA THR A 148 2.08 7.11 6.81
C THR A 148 1.46 7.30 8.19
N TYR A 149 0.16 7.55 8.28
CA TYR A 149 -0.54 7.72 9.56
C TYR A 149 -0.78 6.41 10.35
N ALA A 150 -0.36 5.26 9.83
CA ALA A 150 -0.31 4.03 10.63
C ALA A 150 0.71 4.14 11.78
N THR A 151 1.75 4.98 11.62
CA THR A 151 2.79 5.21 12.62
C THR A 151 2.49 6.43 13.50
N THR A 152 2.01 7.52 12.88
CA THR A 152 1.82 8.81 13.58
C THR A 152 0.45 8.98 14.22
N GLY A 153 -0.54 8.18 13.79
CA GLY A 153 -1.94 8.53 13.98
C GLY A 153 -2.38 9.66 13.04
N SER A 154 -3.67 9.86 12.91
CA SER A 154 -4.26 11.03 12.23
C SER A 154 -5.67 11.28 12.75
N GLY A 155 -6.00 12.53 13.03
CA GLY A 155 -7.38 12.95 13.26
C GLY A 155 -8.26 12.65 12.05
N TYR A 156 -9.55 12.50 12.29
CA TYR A 156 -10.63 12.32 11.30
C TYR A 156 -10.62 11.01 10.50
N VAL A 157 -9.64 10.13 10.69
CA VAL A 157 -9.53 8.79 10.05
C VAL A 157 -9.15 7.70 11.07
N VAL A 158 -9.58 7.85 12.30
CA VAL A 158 -9.18 7.00 13.44
C VAL A 158 -9.36 5.50 13.18
N PRO A 159 -10.49 4.98 12.65
CA PRO A 159 -10.63 3.56 12.36
C PRO A 159 -9.59 3.04 11.36
N SER A 160 -9.31 3.83 10.31
CA SER A 160 -8.29 3.47 9.30
C SER A 160 -6.89 3.49 9.89
N SER A 161 -6.57 4.49 10.71
CA SER A 161 -5.27 4.60 11.38
C SER A 161 -4.99 3.37 12.26
N ILE A 162 -5.95 2.97 13.09
CA ILE A 162 -5.84 1.80 13.96
C ILE A 162 -5.71 0.51 13.12
N ALA A 163 -6.54 0.35 12.09
CA ALA A 163 -6.49 -0.84 11.25
C ALA A 163 -5.16 -0.97 10.50
N LYS A 164 -4.64 0.13 9.94
CA LYS A 164 -3.34 0.15 9.23
C LYS A 164 -2.14 -0.02 10.18
N ALA A 165 -2.21 0.51 11.41
CA ALA A 165 -1.22 0.23 12.45
C ALA A 165 -1.20 -1.27 12.81
N GLY A 166 -2.36 -1.92 12.89
CA GLY A 166 -2.47 -3.36 13.08
C GLY A 166 -1.83 -4.16 11.94
N VAL A 167 -2.04 -3.75 10.67
CA VAL A 167 -1.39 -4.37 9.50
C VAL A 167 0.13 -4.15 9.51
N GLN A 168 0.59 -2.97 9.94
CA GLN A 168 2.02 -2.70 10.12
C GLN A 168 2.64 -3.63 11.18
N THR A 169 1.96 -3.84 12.30
CA THR A 169 2.40 -4.78 13.35
C THR A 169 2.39 -6.22 12.84
N LEU A 170 1.33 -6.62 12.10
CA LEU A 170 1.26 -7.95 11.44
C LEU A 170 2.46 -8.17 10.52
N THR A 171 2.83 -7.15 9.72
CA THR A 171 3.99 -7.19 8.82
C THR A 171 5.27 -7.53 9.59
N LYS A 172 5.56 -6.78 10.64
CA LYS A 172 6.79 -6.95 11.43
C LYS A 172 6.83 -8.27 12.19
N SER A 173 5.70 -8.68 12.78
CA SER A 173 5.61 -9.90 13.58
C SER A 173 5.81 -11.16 12.72
N LEU A 174 5.11 -11.25 11.59
CA LEU A 174 5.20 -12.42 10.72
C LEU A 174 6.48 -12.45 9.87
N ALA A 175 7.09 -11.30 9.59
CA ALA A 175 8.40 -11.25 8.97
C ALA A 175 9.46 -12.01 9.81
N VAL A 176 9.37 -11.93 11.14
CA VAL A 176 10.26 -12.67 12.04
C VAL A 176 9.84 -14.14 12.15
N GLU A 177 8.55 -14.38 12.40
CA GLU A 177 8.04 -15.74 12.68
C GLU A 177 8.14 -16.67 11.47
N TRP A 178 7.87 -16.14 10.25
CA TRP A 178 7.78 -16.93 9.03
C TRP A 178 9.05 -16.93 8.17
N ALA A 179 10.07 -16.18 8.54
CA ALA A 179 11.36 -16.19 7.84
C ALA A 179 11.96 -17.59 7.72
N LYS A 180 11.81 -18.43 8.76
CA LYS A 180 12.26 -19.82 8.77
C LYS A 180 11.62 -20.72 7.70
N TYR A 181 10.50 -20.26 7.11
CA TYR A 181 9.82 -20.94 6.00
C TYR A 181 10.13 -20.32 4.64
N GLY A 182 11.05 -19.37 4.58
CA GLY A 182 11.36 -18.64 3.35
C GLY A 182 10.29 -17.64 2.93
N ILE A 183 9.42 -17.22 3.86
CA ILE A 183 8.38 -16.22 3.60
C ILE A 183 8.86 -14.86 4.12
N THR A 184 8.94 -13.87 3.24
CA THR A 184 9.24 -12.48 3.59
C THR A 184 7.98 -11.62 3.58
N MET A 185 7.94 -10.61 4.44
CA MET A 185 6.79 -9.71 4.55
C MET A 185 7.25 -8.27 4.72
N ASN A 186 6.81 -7.39 3.82
CA ASN A 186 7.11 -5.97 3.88
C ASN A 186 5.83 -5.14 3.67
N ALA A 187 5.91 -3.84 3.90
CA ALA A 187 4.82 -2.92 3.65
C ALA A 187 5.30 -1.67 2.91
N ILE A 188 4.39 -1.06 2.14
CA ILE A 188 4.53 0.29 1.63
C ILE A 188 3.57 1.20 2.41
N ALA A 189 4.06 2.34 2.88
CA ALA A 189 3.29 3.41 3.50
C ALA A 189 3.18 4.59 2.52
N PRO A 190 2.16 4.61 1.64
CA PRO A 190 1.97 5.73 0.74
C PRO A 190 1.50 6.98 1.48
N GLY A 191 1.98 8.14 1.03
CA GLY A 191 1.34 9.42 1.23
C GLY A 191 0.20 9.65 0.22
N PRO A 192 0.04 10.87 -0.28
CA PRO A 192 -1.05 11.23 -1.19
C PRO A 192 -0.80 10.74 -2.61
N PHE A 193 -1.56 9.73 -3.01
CA PHE A 193 -1.67 9.22 -4.38
C PHE A 193 -3.14 9.32 -4.80
N PRO A 194 -3.53 10.31 -5.61
CA PRO A 194 -4.90 10.48 -6.03
C PRO A 194 -5.43 9.26 -6.80
N THR A 195 -6.60 8.77 -6.41
CA THR A 195 -7.31 7.72 -7.16
C THR A 195 -8.72 8.22 -7.47
N GLU A 196 -9.25 7.81 -8.61
CA GLU A 196 -10.59 8.18 -9.03
C GLU A 196 -11.63 7.88 -7.93
N GLY A 197 -12.44 8.86 -7.58
CA GLY A 197 -13.49 8.76 -6.56
C GLY A 197 -13.02 8.63 -5.11
N ALA A 198 -11.74 8.37 -4.82
CA ALA A 198 -11.23 8.42 -3.44
C ALA A 198 -10.75 9.84 -3.09
N TRP A 199 -10.07 10.50 -4.01
CA TRP A 199 -9.58 11.87 -3.80
C TRP A 199 -10.72 12.84 -3.48
N ASP A 200 -11.79 12.80 -4.27
CA ASP A 200 -12.97 13.65 -4.08
C ASP A 200 -13.72 13.41 -2.76
N ARG A 201 -13.61 12.19 -2.22
CA ARG A 201 -14.22 11.84 -0.91
C ARG A 201 -13.35 12.20 0.29
N LEU A 202 -12.05 12.26 0.10
CA LEU A 202 -11.09 12.48 1.20
C LEU A 202 -10.68 13.95 1.32
N LEU A 203 -10.78 14.73 0.23
CA LEU A 203 -10.34 16.11 0.21
C LEU A 203 -11.50 17.04 -0.19
N PRO A 204 -11.95 17.94 0.71
CA PRO A 204 -12.95 18.93 0.36
C PRO A 204 -12.49 19.86 -0.78
N PRO A 205 -13.40 20.28 -1.69
CA PRO A 205 -13.06 21.19 -2.77
C PRO A 205 -12.37 22.48 -2.26
N GLY A 206 -11.35 22.92 -2.95
CA GLY A 206 -10.59 24.14 -2.63
C GLY A 206 -9.45 23.95 -1.61
N LEU A 207 -9.30 22.77 -1.01
CA LEU A 207 -8.19 22.48 -0.10
C LEU A 207 -6.99 21.79 -0.79
N GLU A 208 -7.10 21.45 -2.07
CA GLU A 208 -6.08 20.70 -2.80
C GLU A 208 -4.73 21.40 -2.80
N LYS A 209 -4.69 22.70 -3.15
CA LYS A 209 -3.44 23.46 -3.12
C LYS A 209 -2.82 23.48 -1.74
N LYS A 210 -3.60 23.74 -0.70
CA LYS A 210 -3.12 23.77 0.69
C LYS A 210 -2.57 22.41 1.11
N PHE A 211 -3.17 21.32 0.63
CA PHE A 211 -2.70 19.98 0.88
C PHE A 211 -1.37 19.70 0.17
N ILE A 212 -1.25 20.03 -1.11
CA ILE A 212 -0.01 19.87 -1.90
C ILE A 212 1.12 20.74 -1.35
N ASP A 213 0.83 21.96 -0.91
CA ASP A 213 1.83 22.87 -0.33
C ASP A 213 2.51 22.33 0.94
N ARG A 214 1.87 21.37 1.63
CA ARG A 214 2.48 20.67 2.78
C ARG A 214 3.55 19.66 2.37
N ILE A 215 3.48 19.13 1.16
CA ILE A 215 4.42 18.13 0.65
C ILE A 215 5.71 18.83 0.23
N PRO A 216 6.89 18.45 0.73
CA PRO A 216 8.17 19.06 0.33
C PRO A 216 8.40 19.05 -1.18
N LEU A 217 8.07 17.93 -1.86
CA LEU A 217 8.20 17.81 -3.32
C LEU A 217 7.15 18.61 -4.10
N LYS A 218 6.19 19.29 -3.44
CA LYS A 218 5.18 20.18 -4.04
C LYS A 218 4.32 19.50 -5.12
N ARG A 219 4.14 18.21 -5.02
CA ARG A 219 3.26 17.40 -5.87
C ARG A 219 2.76 16.16 -5.12
N VAL A 220 1.72 15.57 -5.61
CA VAL A 220 1.27 14.24 -5.22
C VAL A 220 2.11 13.15 -5.90
N GLY A 221 2.02 11.92 -5.41
CA GLY A 221 2.70 10.77 -6.02
C GLY A 221 2.00 10.31 -7.30
N GLU A 222 2.77 9.87 -8.28
CA GLU A 222 2.28 9.21 -9.47
C GLU A 222 2.15 7.70 -9.22
N HIS A 223 1.08 7.09 -9.71
CA HIS A 223 0.81 5.67 -9.48
C HIS A 223 1.96 4.77 -9.91
N ILE A 224 2.68 5.15 -10.98
CA ILE A 224 3.83 4.37 -11.46
C ILE A 224 5.00 4.35 -10.47
N GLU A 225 5.17 5.41 -9.65
CA GLU A 225 6.23 5.47 -8.64
C GLU A 225 5.98 4.42 -7.56
N LEU A 226 4.72 4.31 -7.09
CA LEU A 226 4.32 3.30 -6.12
C LEU A 226 4.37 1.88 -6.72
N ALA A 227 3.89 1.72 -7.97
CA ALA A 227 3.88 0.43 -8.65
C ALA A 227 5.31 -0.10 -8.90
N ASN A 228 6.26 0.78 -9.21
CA ASN A 228 7.68 0.41 -9.33
C ASN A 228 8.27 -0.03 -7.97
N LEU A 229 7.98 0.68 -6.89
CA LEU A 229 8.43 0.28 -5.55
C LEU A 229 7.83 -1.09 -5.18
N ALA A 230 6.54 -1.31 -5.45
CA ALA A 230 5.88 -2.59 -5.22
C ALA A 230 6.54 -3.70 -6.05
N ALA A 231 6.83 -3.47 -7.34
CA ALA A 231 7.50 -4.44 -8.20
C ALA A 231 8.90 -4.82 -7.66
N TYR A 232 9.67 -3.85 -7.19
CA TYR A 232 10.95 -4.12 -6.55
C TYR A 232 10.80 -4.99 -5.30
N LEU A 233 9.87 -4.64 -4.40
CA LEU A 233 9.70 -5.34 -3.12
C LEU A 233 9.14 -6.76 -3.26
N VAL A 234 8.45 -7.06 -4.35
CA VAL A 234 7.98 -8.43 -4.63
C VAL A 234 8.93 -9.23 -5.53
N SER A 235 9.98 -8.61 -6.06
CA SER A 235 10.96 -9.28 -6.92
C SER A 235 12.03 -10.04 -6.13
N ASP A 236 12.78 -10.90 -6.82
CA ASP A 236 13.90 -11.61 -6.24
C ASP A 236 15.10 -10.67 -5.90
N GLN A 237 15.07 -9.41 -6.33
CA GLN A 237 16.11 -8.41 -6.04
C GLN A 237 16.02 -7.84 -4.60
N SER A 238 14.90 -8.06 -3.89
CA SER A 238 14.66 -7.53 -2.54
C SER A 238 14.70 -8.59 -1.43
N GLN A 239 15.32 -9.75 -1.67
CA GLN A 239 15.26 -10.91 -0.77
C GLN A 239 15.76 -10.66 0.66
N TYR A 240 16.62 -9.67 0.86
CA TYR A 240 17.17 -9.34 2.18
C TYR A 240 16.38 -8.25 2.91
N ILE A 241 15.32 -7.72 2.28
CA ILE A 241 14.40 -6.76 2.92
C ILE A 241 13.25 -7.56 3.53
N ASN A 242 13.13 -7.53 4.86
CA ASN A 242 12.11 -8.28 5.58
C ASN A 242 11.67 -7.55 6.85
N GLY A 243 10.37 -7.34 7.02
CA GLY A 243 9.76 -6.62 8.14
C GLY A 243 9.76 -5.09 7.99
N GLU A 244 10.15 -4.56 6.82
CA GLU A 244 10.29 -3.14 6.60
C GLU A 244 8.96 -2.48 6.18
N VAL A 245 8.80 -1.22 6.56
CA VAL A 245 7.68 -0.36 6.16
C VAL A 245 8.25 0.84 5.42
N ILE A 246 8.22 0.79 4.10
CA ILE A 246 8.84 1.81 3.26
C ILE A 246 7.85 2.92 2.97
N THR A 247 8.18 4.13 3.42
CA THR A 247 7.39 5.34 3.16
C THR A 247 7.68 5.89 1.78
N ILE A 248 6.60 6.25 1.05
CA ILE A 248 6.66 6.94 -0.24
C ILE A 248 5.62 8.06 -0.24
N ASP A 249 6.02 9.28 0.13
CA ASP A 249 5.10 10.39 0.45
C ASP A 249 5.61 11.78 0.05
N GLY A 250 6.71 11.87 -0.71
CA GLY A 250 7.30 13.15 -1.07
C GLY A 250 7.86 13.96 0.11
N GLY A 251 8.08 13.31 1.26
CA GLY A 251 8.59 13.93 2.48
C GLY A 251 7.51 14.55 3.38
N GLU A 252 6.22 14.34 3.10
CA GLU A 252 5.12 14.95 3.85
C GLU A 252 5.19 14.62 5.34
N TRP A 253 5.40 13.36 5.69
CA TRP A 253 5.49 12.94 7.08
C TRP A 253 6.64 13.64 7.82
N LEU A 254 7.82 13.61 7.25
CA LEU A 254 9.01 14.25 7.87
C LEU A 254 8.83 15.77 8.01
N LYS A 255 8.18 16.41 7.01
CA LYS A 255 7.84 17.84 7.07
C LYS A 255 6.96 18.15 8.28
N GLY A 256 5.97 17.34 8.57
CA GLY A 256 5.06 17.54 9.70
C GLY A 256 5.68 17.25 11.06
N ALA A 257 6.68 16.37 11.14
CA ALA A 257 7.29 15.91 12.39
C ALA A 257 8.49 16.75 12.84
N GLY A 258 9.16 17.46 11.93
CA GLY A 258 10.40 18.20 12.26
C GLY A 258 10.13 19.54 12.92
N GLU A 259 10.74 19.78 14.09
CA GLU A 259 10.54 20.96 14.91
C GLU A 259 10.87 22.28 14.17
N PHE A 260 11.92 22.28 13.33
CA PHE A 260 12.39 23.47 12.62
C PHE A 260 11.92 23.54 11.15
N ASN A 261 11.13 22.59 10.68
CA ASN A 261 10.69 22.52 9.28
C ASN A 261 9.79 23.68 8.85
N PHE A 262 9.28 24.47 9.80
CA PHE A 262 8.54 25.70 9.51
C PHE A 262 9.42 26.83 8.97
N LEU A 263 10.75 26.73 9.13
CA LEU A 263 11.71 27.72 8.64
C LEU A 263 11.89 27.73 7.12
N ASP A 264 11.27 26.77 6.40
CA ASP A 264 11.28 26.73 4.94
C ASP A 264 10.57 27.93 4.27
N VAL A 265 9.87 28.75 5.04
CA VAL A 265 9.28 30.01 4.59
C VAL A 265 10.32 31.14 4.47
N LEU A 266 11.50 31.00 5.07
CA LEU A 266 12.52 32.04 5.07
C LEU A 266 13.17 32.20 3.70
N SER A 267 13.24 33.44 3.24
CA SER A 267 13.99 33.83 2.04
C SER A 267 15.51 33.72 2.25
N PRO A 268 16.31 33.65 1.18
CA PRO A 268 17.77 33.68 1.29
C PRO A 268 18.32 34.92 2.04
N ALA A 269 17.63 36.08 1.94
CA ALA A 269 18.01 37.31 2.63
C ALA A 269 17.77 37.19 4.14
N GLU A 270 16.66 36.59 4.57
CA GLU A 270 16.33 36.35 5.97
C GLU A 270 17.28 35.32 6.60
N TRP A 271 17.64 34.27 5.88
CA TRP A 271 18.67 33.31 6.33
C TRP A 271 20.02 33.99 6.56
N LYS A 272 20.45 34.87 5.64
CA LYS A 272 21.70 35.64 5.79
C LYS A 272 21.64 36.61 6.98
N ALA A 273 20.49 37.26 7.20
CA ALA A 273 20.30 38.11 8.36
C ALA A 273 20.40 37.35 9.69
N MET A 274 19.77 36.18 9.76
CA MET A 274 19.82 35.27 10.92
C MET A 274 21.25 34.78 11.18
N GLU A 275 22.00 34.39 10.16
CA GLU A 275 23.41 33.99 10.27
C GLU A 275 24.26 35.11 10.86
N LEU A 276 24.11 36.36 10.40
CA LEU A 276 24.84 37.52 10.92
C LEU A 276 24.50 37.79 12.39
N GLN A 277 23.26 37.57 12.79
CA GLN A 277 22.80 37.73 14.17
C GLN A 277 23.47 36.71 15.09
N VAL A 278 23.52 35.42 14.70
CA VAL A 278 24.18 34.36 15.44
C VAL A 278 25.68 34.62 15.55
N ARG A 279 26.35 35.05 14.48
CA ARG A 279 27.79 35.39 14.51
C ARG A 279 28.10 36.56 15.46
N LYS A 280 27.20 37.55 15.57
CA LYS A 280 27.34 38.66 16.53
C LYS A 280 27.17 38.18 17.98
N ALA A 281 26.23 37.31 18.24
CA ALA A 281 25.99 36.75 19.57
C ALA A 281 27.19 35.92 20.09
N ASN A 282 27.83 35.14 19.21
CA ASN A 282 28.98 34.29 19.55
C ASN A 282 30.30 35.07 19.71
N LYS A 283 30.34 36.38 19.45
CA LYS A 283 31.50 37.24 19.65
C LYS A 283 31.46 37.99 20.99
N LYS A 284 30.38 37.86 21.72
CA LYS A 284 30.25 38.35 23.12
C LYS A 284 30.54 37.21 24.10
#